data_62b5342a4c3bfe1ac394e16430d9f4fb
#
_entry.id   62b5342a4c3bfe1ac394e16430d9f4fb
#
_cell.length_a   1.000
_cell.length_b   1.000
_cell.length_c   1.000
_cell.angle_alpha   90.00
_cell.angle_beta   90.00
_cell.angle_gamma   90.00
#
_symmetry.space_group_name_H-M   'P 1'
#
loop_
_entity.id
_entity.type
_entity.pdbx_description
1 polymer ?
#
loop_
_entity_poly.entity_id
_entity_poly.type
_entity_poly.pdbx_seq_one_letter_code
_entity_poly.pdbx_strand_id
1 'polypeptide(L)'
;MKNLIIILISSLALFSCDSKKTSIAGTVINKTTGEGVYNALITYVQCKENGDNCTEIIIGQAYTIQNGSFKIDQKRACKSKTRWITVYLGNKKLAQVDNVSLLDKNIVIEVTP
;
A
#
# COMPACT_ATOMS: atom_id res chain seq x y z
N MET A 1 27.16 -15.72 -28.65
CA MET A 1 26.73 -14.34 -28.39
C MET A 1 25.25 -14.22 -28.14
N LYS A 2 24.39 -14.83 -28.95
CA LYS A 2 22.92 -14.78 -28.72
C LYS A 2 22.56 -15.40 -27.37
N ASN A 3 23.23 -16.47 -26.96
CA ASN A 3 22.95 -17.13 -25.69
C ASN A 3 23.25 -16.25 -24.49
N LEU A 4 24.27 -15.39 -24.59
CA LEU A 4 24.67 -14.48 -23.53
C LEU A 4 23.58 -13.43 -23.27
N ILE A 5 22.98 -12.92 -24.35
CA ILE A 5 21.92 -11.93 -24.27
C ILE A 5 20.66 -12.52 -23.62
N ILE A 6 20.32 -13.75 -23.98
CA ILE A 6 19.15 -14.47 -23.42
C ILE A 6 19.34 -14.70 -21.92
N ILE A 7 20.54 -15.08 -21.49
CA ILE A 7 20.86 -15.29 -20.07
C ILE A 7 20.72 -13.98 -19.30
N LEU A 8 21.16 -12.87 -19.89
CA LEU A 8 21.05 -11.57 -19.25
C LEU A 8 19.61 -11.15 -19.02
N ILE A 9 18.75 -11.35 -20.01
CA ILE A 9 17.31 -11.05 -19.92
C ILE A 9 16.66 -11.91 -18.84
N SER A 10 16.99 -13.20 -18.78
CA SER A 10 16.47 -14.11 -17.76
C SER A 10 16.88 -13.68 -16.37
N SER A 11 18.13 -13.21 -16.19
CA SER A 11 18.61 -12.72 -14.90
C SER A 11 17.83 -11.49 -14.46
N LEU A 12 17.54 -10.56 -15.35
CA LEU A 12 16.72 -9.39 -15.03
C LEU A 12 15.31 -9.77 -14.63
N ALA A 13 14.71 -10.75 -15.29
CA ALA A 13 13.38 -11.23 -14.96
C ALA A 13 13.34 -11.88 -13.58
N LEU A 14 14.42 -12.53 -13.15
CA LEU A 14 14.49 -13.17 -11.84
C LEU A 14 14.60 -12.17 -10.69
N PHE A 15 15.19 -10.99 -10.92
CA PHE A 15 15.38 -9.98 -9.90
C PHE A 15 14.21 -9.01 -9.77
N SER A 16 13.35 -8.92 -10.76
CA SER A 16 12.17 -8.06 -10.69
C SER A 16 11.00 -8.86 -10.13
N CYS A 17 10.31 -8.31 -9.15
CA CYS A 17 9.03 -8.87 -8.78
C CYS A 17 8.05 -8.66 -9.94
N ASP A 18 7.05 -9.53 -10.03
CA ASP A 18 6.00 -9.39 -11.02
C ASP A 18 5.16 -8.16 -10.66
N SER A 19 5.59 -6.99 -11.14
CA SER A 19 4.97 -5.72 -10.82
C SER A 19 3.56 -5.66 -11.37
N LYS A 20 2.61 -5.45 -10.47
CA LYS A 20 1.21 -5.29 -10.82
C LYS A 20 0.74 -3.89 -10.48
N LYS A 21 -0.18 -3.39 -11.29
CA LYS A 21 -0.87 -2.16 -10.96
C LYS A 21 -1.73 -2.39 -9.72
N THR A 22 -1.65 -1.47 -8.78
CA THR A 22 -2.53 -1.47 -7.62
C THR A 22 -3.42 -0.23 -7.67
N SER A 23 -4.68 -0.41 -7.34
CA SER A 23 -5.65 0.67 -7.21
C SER A 23 -6.49 0.38 -5.98
N ILE A 24 -6.21 1.09 -4.90
CA ILE A 24 -6.95 0.93 -3.66
C ILE A 24 -7.67 2.23 -3.33
N ALA A 25 -8.83 2.11 -2.75
CA ALA A 25 -9.64 3.26 -2.35
C ALA A 25 -10.43 2.91 -1.11
N GLY A 26 -10.76 3.91 -0.32
CA GLY A 26 -11.51 3.69 0.89
C GLY A 26 -11.89 4.98 1.58
N THR A 27 -12.33 4.82 2.81
CA THR A 27 -12.79 5.93 3.64
C THR A 27 -12.29 5.73 5.05
N VAL A 28 -11.79 6.79 5.66
CA VAL A 28 -11.43 6.82 7.08
C VAL A 28 -12.55 7.52 7.84
N ILE A 29 -13.11 6.84 8.82
CA ILE A 29 -14.26 7.30 9.57
C ILE A 29 -13.91 7.42 11.05
N ASN A 30 -14.35 8.50 11.68
CA ASN A 30 -14.30 8.64 13.12
C ASN A 30 -15.31 7.66 13.75
N LYS A 31 -14.79 6.71 14.50
CA LYS A 31 -15.60 5.65 15.11
C LYS A 31 -16.70 6.20 16.04
N THR A 32 -16.43 7.32 16.69
CA THR A 32 -17.35 7.92 17.66
C THR A 32 -18.48 8.71 16.98
N THR A 33 -18.14 9.49 15.93
CA THR A 33 -19.10 10.40 15.29
C THR A 33 -19.68 9.86 13.99
N GLY A 34 -19.02 8.88 13.35
CA GLY A 34 -19.40 8.39 12.04
C GLY A 34 -18.98 9.31 10.89
N GLU A 35 -18.35 10.42 11.18
CA GLU A 35 -17.93 11.37 10.16
C GLU A 35 -16.57 10.99 9.54
N GLY A 36 -16.36 11.40 8.30
CA GLY A 36 -15.09 11.22 7.62
C GLY A 36 -13.97 12.01 8.29
N VAL A 37 -12.77 11.42 8.30
CA VAL A 37 -11.57 12.06 8.87
C VAL A 37 -10.81 12.74 7.75
N TYR A 38 -10.76 14.06 7.78
CA TYR A 38 -10.08 14.88 6.78
C TYR A 38 -8.57 14.96 7.06
N ASN A 39 -7.80 14.98 6.00
CA ASN A 39 -6.34 15.22 6.01
C ASN A 39 -5.55 14.17 6.79
N ALA A 40 -6.05 12.97 6.86
CA ALA A 40 -5.29 11.83 7.36
C ALA A 40 -4.37 11.30 6.24
N LEU A 41 -3.14 10.97 6.59
CA LEU A 41 -2.19 10.40 5.64
C LEU A 41 -2.35 8.89 5.61
N ILE A 42 -2.64 8.37 4.42
CA ILE A 42 -2.72 6.95 4.17
C ILE A 42 -1.43 6.52 3.48
N THR A 43 -0.70 5.59 4.08
CA THR A 43 0.48 5.00 3.46
C THR A 43 0.21 3.54 3.14
N TYR A 44 0.46 3.16 1.89
CA TYR A 44 0.37 1.78 1.45
C TYR A 44 1.78 1.20 1.46
N VAL A 45 1.99 0.20 2.29
CA VAL A 45 3.31 -0.33 2.61
C VAL A 45 3.40 -1.77 2.16
N GLN A 46 4.54 -2.12 1.57
CA GLN A 46 4.86 -3.48 1.17
C GLN A 46 6.07 -3.96 1.95
N CYS A 47 6.02 -5.18 2.42
CA CYS A 47 7.14 -5.82 3.08
C CYS A 47 8.02 -6.48 2.04
N LYS A 48 9.25 -6.01 1.91
CA LYS A 48 10.26 -6.69 1.12
C LYS A 48 11.01 -7.64 2.04
N GLU A 49 10.77 -8.93 1.88
CA GLU A 49 11.40 -9.93 2.72
C GLU A 49 12.88 -10.07 2.41
N ASN A 50 13.68 -10.11 3.47
CA ASN A 50 15.11 -10.28 3.40
C ASN A 50 15.48 -11.31 4.47
N GLY A 51 15.28 -12.60 4.17
CA GLY A 51 15.40 -13.65 5.17
C GLY A 51 14.29 -13.51 6.20
N ASP A 52 14.65 -13.44 7.48
CA ASP A 52 13.70 -13.31 8.58
C ASP A 52 13.26 -11.88 8.83
N ASN A 53 13.85 -10.92 8.13
CA ASN A 53 13.57 -9.50 8.33
C ASN A 53 12.71 -8.95 7.20
N CYS A 54 11.80 -8.08 7.58
CA CYS A 54 10.95 -7.37 6.65
C CYS A 54 11.42 -5.92 6.54
N THR A 55 11.83 -5.52 5.34
CA THR A 55 12.10 -4.12 5.05
C THR A 55 10.83 -3.48 4.51
N GLU A 56 10.33 -2.47 5.20
CA GLU A 56 9.14 -1.76 4.79
C GLU A 56 9.44 -0.78 3.66
N ILE A 57 8.64 -0.84 2.62
CA ILE A 57 8.72 0.05 1.47
C ILE A 57 7.35 0.69 1.26
N ILE A 58 7.31 2.02 1.25
CA ILE A 58 6.09 2.74 0.95
C ILE A 58 5.89 2.71 -0.56
N ILE A 59 4.82 2.08 -1.02
CA ILE A 59 4.51 1.98 -2.45
C ILE A 59 3.45 2.97 -2.91
N GLY A 60 2.80 3.66 -1.99
CA GLY A 60 1.85 4.71 -2.33
C GLY A 60 1.40 5.47 -1.11
N GLN A 61 0.98 6.71 -1.33
CA GLN A 61 0.48 7.58 -0.27
C GLN A 61 -0.65 8.46 -0.81
N ALA A 62 -1.57 8.82 0.07
CA ALA A 62 -2.60 9.81 -0.22
C ALA A 62 -3.10 10.42 1.08
N TYR A 63 -3.56 11.66 1.00
CA TYR A 63 -4.30 12.27 2.11
C TYR A 63 -5.79 12.10 1.87
N THR A 64 -6.54 11.90 2.95
CA THR A 64 -8.00 11.87 2.84
C THR A 64 -8.54 13.27 2.51
N ILE A 65 -9.60 13.29 1.73
CA ILE A 65 -10.33 14.52 1.44
C ILE A 65 -11.41 14.76 2.52
N GLN A 66 -12.24 15.78 2.35
CA GLN A 66 -13.17 16.24 3.40
C GLN A 66 -14.09 15.17 3.96
N ASN A 67 -14.58 14.27 3.11
CA ASN A 67 -15.46 13.18 3.54
C ASN A 67 -14.71 11.94 4.05
N GLY A 68 -13.39 12.04 4.20
CA GLY A 68 -12.55 10.95 4.67
C GLY A 68 -12.12 9.95 3.60
N SER A 69 -12.50 10.16 2.34
CA SER A 69 -12.15 9.22 1.29
C SER A 69 -10.72 9.42 0.79
N PHE A 70 -10.13 8.33 0.31
CA PHE A 70 -8.78 8.32 -0.26
C PHE A 70 -8.72 7.36 -1.44
N LYS A 71 -7.73 7.59 -2.29
CA LYS A 71 -7.44 6.71 -3.43
C LYS A 71 -5.94 6.69 -3.69
N ILE A 72 -5.39 5.48 -3.86
CA ILE A 72 -3.99 5.29 -4.19
C ILE A 72 -3.88 4.42 -5.43
N ASP A 73 -3.32 4.97 -6.51
CA ASP A 73 -3.03 4.24 -7.74
C ASP A 73 -1.53 4.12 -7.90
N GLN A 74 -1.02 2.88 -7.93
CA GLN A 74 0.40 2.62 -8.06
C GLN A 74 0.65 1.45 -9.02
N LYS A 75 1.79 1.48 -9.69
CA LYS A 75 2.15 0.45 -10.68
C LYS A 75 3.26 -0.49 -10.20
N ARG A 76 3.64 -0.43 -8.94
CA ARG A 76 4.83 -1.14 -8.46
C ARG A 76 4.59 -2.05 -7.26
N ALA A 77 3.42 -2.65 -7.18
CA ALA A 77 3.19 -3.63 -6.12
C ALA A 77 3.59 -5.02 -6.58
N CYS A 78 4.27 -5.76 -5.71
CA CYS A 78 4.60 -7.16 -5.95
C CYS A 78 3.47 -8.04 -5.43
N LYS A 79 2.89 -8.84 -6.31
CA LYS A 79 1.72 -9.66 -5.99
C LYS A 79 1.95 -10.60 -4.81
N SER A 80 3.16 -11.16 -4.69
CA SER A 80 3.48 -12.15 -3.66
C SER A 80 3.95 -11.58 -2.33
N LYS A 81 3.99 -10.26 -2.18
CA LYS A 81 4.47 -9.63 -0.95
C LYS A 81 3.33 -9.25 -0.03
N THR A 82 3.61 -9.24 1.27
CA THR A 82 2.67 -8.77 2.28
C THR A 82 2.52 -7.26 2.18
N ARG A 83 1.29 -6.79 2.26
CA ARG A 83 1.00 -5.36 2.14
C ARG A 83 -0.01 -4.95 3.20
N TRP A 84 0.13 -3.72 3.67
CA TRP A 84 -0.80 -3.15 4.63
C TRP A 84 -0.92 -1.65 4.43
N ILE A 85 -1.95 -1.08 5.05
CA ILE A 85 -2.17 0.37 5.07
C ILE A 85 -1.95 0.87 6.48
N THR A 86 -1.29 2.01 6.62
CA THR A 86 -1.23 2.74 7.88
C THR A 86 -1.93 4.08 7.73
N VAL A 87 -2.59 4.52 8.78
CA VAL A 87 -3.29 5.80 8.83
C VAL A 87 -2.66 6.67 9.89
N TYR A 88 -2.21 7.85 9.48
CA TYR A 88 -1.63 8.84 10.38
C TYR A 88 -2.45 10.12 10.38
N LEU A 89 -2.61 10.74 11.52
CA LEU A 89 -3.14 12.09 11.64
C LEU A 89 -2.09 12.93 12.36
N GLY A 90 -1.45 13.84 11.61
CA GLY A 90 -0.24 14.49 12.09
C GLY A 90 0.86 13.46 12.30
N ASN A 91 1.43 13.42 13.48
CA ASN A 91 2.50 12.46 13.83
C ASN A 91 1.96 11.20 14.52
N LYS A 92 0.65 11.08 14.67
CA LYS A 92 0.04 9.98 15.41
C LYS A 92 -0.46 8.91 14.45
N LYS A 93 -0.02 7.68 14.65
CA LYS A 93 -0.55 6.52 13.94
C LYS A 93 -1.89 6.14 14.56
N LEU A 94 -2.95 6.17 13.77
CA LEU A 94 -4.30 5.87 14.22
C LEU A 94 -4.72 4.43 13.98
N ALA A 95 -4.23 3.81 12.90
CA ALA A 95 -4.66 2.47 12.53
C ALA A 95 -3.68 1.81 11.59
N GLN A 96 -3.77 0.49 11.51
CA GLN A 96 -3.10 -0.32 10.51
C GLN A 96 -4.07 -1.40 10.04
N VAL A 97 -4.18 -1.54 8.72
CA VAL A 97 -5.03 -2.55 8.10
C VAL A 97 -4.14 -3.52 7.33
N ASP A 98 -4.09 -4.75 7.77
CA ASP A 98 -3.24 -5.77 7.18
C ASP A 98 -3.92 -6.49 6.01
N ASN A 99 -3.13 -7.14 5.18
CA ASN A 99 -3.60 -8.00 4.09
C ASN A 99 -4.49 -7.27 3.07
N VAL A 100 -4.09 -6.04 2.72
CA VAL A 100 -4.82 -5.25 1.74
C VAL A 100 -4.52 -5.79 0.34
N SER A 101 -5.56 -6.10 -0.42
CA SER A 101 -5.40 -6.59 -1.79
C SER A 101 -5.00 -5.46 -2.74
N LEU A 102 -4.46 -5.84 -3.91
CA LEU A 102 -3.97 -4.86 -4.89
C LEU A 102 -5.08 -3.99 -5.51
N LEU A 103 -6.32 -4.45 -5.46
CA LEU A 103 -7.44 -3.79 -6.14
C LEU A 103 -8.64 -3.57 -5.21
N ASP A 104 -8.40 -3.38 -3.94
CA ASP A 104 -9.47 -3.19 -2.96
C ASP A 104 -9.96 -1.74 -2.99
N LYS A 105 -11.20 -1.54 -3.38
CA LYS A 105 -11.80 -0.20 -3.55
C LYS A 105 -12.85 0.16 -2.52
N ASN A 106 -13.10 -0.70 -1.55
CA ASN A 106 -14.15 -0.49 -0.55
C ASN A 106 -13.62 -0.62 0.87
N ILE A 107 -12.42 -0.13 1.10
CA ILE A 107 -11.79 -0.20 2.41
C ILE A 107 -12.45 0.82 3.33
N VAL A 108 -12.92 0.37 4.49
CA VAL A 108 -13.46 1.26 5.53
C VAL A 108 -12.58 1.12 6.75
N ILE A 109 -12.02 2.23 7.21
CA ILE A 109 -11.11 2.26 8.35
C ILE A 109 -11.74 3.14 9.42
N GLU A 110 -12.07 2.53 10.55
CA GLU A 110 -12.59 3.25 11.71
C GLU A 110 -11.44 3.62 12.64
N VAL A 111 -11.37 4.88 13.02
CA VAL A 111 -10.30 5.39 13.88
C VAL A 111 -10.87 6.24 15.01
N THR A 112 -10.09 6.38 16.06
CA THR A 112 -10.36 7.30 17.15
C THR A 112 -9.24 8.35 17.15
N PRO A 113 -9.48 9.50 16.53
CA PRO A 113 -8.47 10.55 16.42
C PRO A 113 -8.02 11.12 17.76
#